data_9ac0b1cb033ee1120a61c40b473d4804
#
_entry.id   9ac0b1cb033ee1120a61c40b473d4804
#
_cell.length_a   1.000
_cell.length_b   1.000
_cell.length_c   1.000
_cell.angle_alpha   90.00
_cell.angle_beta   90.00
_cell.angle_gamma   90.00
#
_symmetry.space_group_name_H-M   'P 1'
#
loop_
_entity.id
_entity.type
_entity.pdbx_description
1 polymer ?
#
loop_
_entity_poly.entity_id
_entity_poly.type
_entity_poly.pdbx_seq_one_letter_code
_entity_poly.pdbx_strand_id
1 'polypeptide(L)'
;MWFGFAFDILARPPIVRGMFRLVIFLFLLCAGLAPLGAQSSAIPEFKSRLPMSVVFKGSEKFDRLVKRAKKENWAALPIGERTAAVGKALLGTPYVNYTLEIDDRIESASVNFDGLDCWTFYEISLAFARMLQAKDGDYRPEDLLALVELERYRNGKCDGGYLSRMHFLEEVFADNGARGLSVNPTKELGGERLSRQIREMTAMWKSYRYLRNDPSQLPEMARIQEKVSALPVYHIPKSRVASIERHLRTGDIIAITCKYPGAYTSHVGIAVKKPDGVWFMHATSKRDKGRKVILDCRISDYLKRSDENYGIVVYRPLELPKPVDVAMEKGAGR
;
A
#
# COMPACT_ATOMS: atom_id res chain seq x y z
N MET A 1 -62.15 -4.92 -22.62
CA MET A 1 -62.09 -4.18 -23.90
C MET A 1 -60.78 -4.61 -24.53
N TRP A 2 -60.81 -5.64 -25.40
CA TRP A 2 -60.95 -5.58 -26.85
C TRP A 2 -59.68 -5.01 -27.49
N PHE A 3 -58.92 -5.57 -28.45
CA PHE A 3 -58.92 -6.68 -29.45
C PHE A 3 -57.45 -6.78 -29.88
N GLY A 4 -56.74 -7.81 -30.26
CA GLY A 4 -57.03 -9.01 -31.03
C GLY A 4 -56.63 -8.88 -32.50
N PHE A 5 -55.93 -9.89 -33.01
CA PHE A 5 -55.70 -10.34 -34.42
C PHE A 5 -54.20 -10.48 -34.73
N ALA A 6 -53.59 -11.61 -34.89
CA ALA A 6 -53.76 -12.91 -35.60
C ALA A 6 -53.69 -12.83 -37.13
N PHE A 7 -53.08 -13.88 -37.67
CA PHE A 7 -52.98 -14.34 -39.08
C PHE A 7 -51.71 -13.99 -39.85
N ASP A 8 -51.16 -14.83 -40.66
CA ASP A 8 -51.09 -16.29 -40.84
C ASP A 8 -50.16 -16.60 -42.04
N ILE A 9 -49.47 -17.71 -42.05
CA ILE A 9 -49.35 -18.74 -43.11
C ILE A 9 -48.44 -18.52 -44.35
N LEU A 10 -47.49 -19.46 -44.48
CA LEU A 10 -47.02 -20.24 -45.63
C LEU A 10 -46.10 -19.63 -46.72
N ALA A 11 -44.88 -20.19 -46.88
CA ALA A 11 -44.62 -21.14 -47.98
C ALA A 11 -43.16 -21.67 -47.95
N ARG A 12 -42.96 -22.98 -47.97
CA ARG A 12 -41.80 -23.67 -48.58
C ARG A 12 -42.17 -24.05 -50.01
N PRO A 13 -41.26 -24.25 -50.97
CA PRO A 13 -40.18 -25.20 -51.11
C PRO A 13 -39.09 -24.74 -52.13
N PRO A 14 -38.25 -25.58 -52.80
CA PRO A 14 -37.86 -26.96 -52.61
C PRO A 14 -36.33 -27.22 -52.60
N ILE A 15 -36.00 -28.48 -52.29
CA ILE A 15 -34.69 -29.12 -52.30
C ILE A 15 -34.10 -29.19 -53.72
N VAL A 16 -32.80 -28.78 -53.85
CA VAL A 16 -31.96 -29.21 -54.98
C VAL A 16 -30.74 -29.92 -54.42
N ARG A 17 -30.64 -31.22 -54.71
CA ARG A 17 -29.48 -32.05 -54.52
C ARG A 17 -28.39 -31.65 -55.50
N GLY A 18 -27.22 -31.25 -54.98
CA GLY A 18 -26.00 -31.10 -55.76
C GLY A 18 -24.85 -31.74 -55.04
N MET A 19 -24.43 -32.90 -55.52
CA MET A 19 -23.21 -33.61 -55.13
C MET A 19 -22.00 -32.73 -55.41
N PHE A 20 -21.23 -32.34 -54.38
CA PHE A 20 -19.88 -31.81 -54.56
C PHE A 20 -18.89 -32.61 -53.77
N ARG A 21 -17.89 -33.03 -54.53
CA ARG A 21 -16.75 -33.85 -54.11
C ARG A 21 -15.97 -33.22 -52.99
N LEU A 22 -15.70 -34.03 -51.94
CA LEU A 22 -14.84 -33.73 -50.84
C LEU A 22 -13.40 -33.74 -51.29
N VAL A 23 -12.75 -32.57 -51.42
CA VAL A 23 -11.28 -32.45 -51.54
C VAL A 23 -10.77 -32.11 -50.16
N ILE A 24 -10.16 -33.11 -49.48
CA ILE A 24 -9.51 -32.90 -48.20
C ILE A 24 -8.15 -32.25 -48.47
N PHE A 25 -8.04 -30.94 -48.20
CA PHE A 25 -6.74 -30.27 -48.08
C PHE A 25 -6.27 -30.39 -46.63
N LEU A 26 -5.26 -31.27 -46.43
CA LEU A 26 -4.55 -31.36 -45.18
C LEU A 26 -3.66 -30.11 -45.02
N PHE A 27 -4.14 -29.06 -44.34
CA PHE A 27 -3.28 -27.99 -43.86
C PHE A 27 -2.60 -28.46 -42.57
N LEU A 28 -1.31 -28.82 -42.72
CA LEU A 28 -0.42 -28.91 -41.57
C LEU A 28 -0.32 -27.53 -40.92
N LEU A 29 -1.06 -27.34 -39.80
CA LEU A 29 -0.91 -26.20 -38.92
C LEU A 29 0.38 -26.40 -38.13
N CYS A 30 1.51 -25.89 -38.60
CA CYS A 30 2.64 -25.60 -37.78
C CYS A 30 2.25 -24.43 -36.85
N ALA A 31 1.63 -24.75 -35.72
CA ALA A 31 1.50 -23.82 -34.63
C ALA A 31 2.91 -23.56 -34.08
N GLY A 32 3.56 -22.51 -34.59
CA GLY A 32 4.74 -21.95 -33.98
C GLY A 32 4.36 -21.55 -32.55
N LEU A 33 4.92 -22.22 -31.56
CA LEU A 33 4.96 -21.75 -30.19
C LEU A 33 5.63 -20.37 -30.20
N ALA A 34 4.83 -19.32 -30.23
CA ALA A 34 5.32 -17.98 -29.91
C ALA A 34 5.94 -18.08 -28.50
N PRO A 35 7.18 -17.55 -28.30
CA PRO A 35 7.73 -17.51 -26.97
C PRO A 35 6.71 -16.77 -26.08
N LEU A 36 6.34 -17.37 -24.92
CA LEU A 36 5.59 -16.66 -23.90
C LEU A 36 6.33 -15.34 -23.64
N GLY A 37 5.77 -14.25 -24.11
CA GLY A 37 6.31 -12.92 -23.88
C GLY A 37 6.47 -12.77 -22.38
N ALA A 38 7.69 -12.45 -21.95
CA ALA A 38 7.95 -12.10 -20.55
C ALA A 38 6.93 -11.03 -20.17
N GLN A 39 5.98 -11.35 -19.29
CA GLN A 39 5.06 -10.37 -18.74
C GLN A 39 5.92 -9.28 -18.10
N SER A 40 5.82 -8.06 -18.63
CA SER A 40 6.48 -6.90 -18.05
C SER A 40 6.08 -6.87 -16.56
N SER A 41 7.06 -7.03 -15.68
CA SER A 41 6.84 -6.95 -14.24
C SER A 41 6.20 -5.59 -13.94
N ALA A 42 5.07 -5.58 -13.21
CA ALA A 42 4.42 -4.35 -12.74
C ALA A 42 5.29 -3.60 -11.70
N ILE A 43 6.42 -4.19 -11.31
CA ILE A 43 7.37 -3.61 -10.35
C ILE A 43 8.38 -2.75 -11.11
N PRO A 44 8.53 -1.45 -10.75
CA PRO A 44 9.57 -0.59 -11.32
C PRO A 44 10.98 -1.14 -11.03
N GLU A 45 11.94 -0.82 -11.89
CA GLU A 45 13.35 -1.13 -11.62
C GLU A 45 13.86 -0.29 -10.43
N PHE A 46 14.36 -0.97 -9.40
CA PHE A 46 15.01 -0.29 -8.26
C PHE A 46 16.49 -0.02 -8.53
N LYS A 47 16.90 1.23 -8.34
CA LYS A 47 18.30 1.66 -8.47
C LYS A 47 18.76 2.29 -7.16
N SER A 48 19.44 1.51 -6.34
CA SER A 48 19.99 2.04 -5.09
C SER A 48 21.17 2.98 -5.34
N ARG A 49 21.23 4.04 -4.55
CA ARG A 49 22.38 4.96 -4.47
C ARG A 49 23.38 4.54 -3.38
N LEU A 50 23.00 3.57 -2.56
CA LEU A 50 23.79 3.01 -1.48
C LEU A 50 23.98 1.51 -1.69
N PRO A 51 25.01 0.89 -1.12
CA PRO A 51 25.21 -0.55 -1.20
C PRO A 51 23.98 -1.33 -0.70
N MET A 52 23.66 -2.47 -1.32
CA MET A 52 22.54 -3.32 -0.90
C MET A 52 22.62 -3.73 0.58
N SER A 53 23.81 -3.97 1.11
CA SER A 53 24.03 -4.26 2.54
C SER A 53 23.62 -3.12 3.49
N VAL A 54 23.50 -1.89 2.98
CA VAL A 54 23.02 -0.73 3.75
C VAL A 54 21.50 -0.61 3.65
N VAL A 55 20.95 -0.73 2.45
CA VAL A 55 19.51 -0.51 2.19
C VAL A 55 18.65 -1.72 2.50
N PHE A 56 19.22 -2.92 2.58
CA PHE A 56 18.46 -4.16 2.85
C PHE A 56 19.12 -4.99 3.95
N LYS A 57 18.39 -5.22 5.04
CA LYS A 57 18.83 -6.01 6.20
C LYS A 57 17.83 -7.12 6.49
N GLY A 58 18.34 -8.29 6.89
CA GLY A 58 17.52 -9.44 7.26
C GLY A 58 17.09 -10.30 6.07
N SER A 59 18.00 -10.55 5.10
CA SER A 59 17.72 -11.37 3.92
C SER A 59 17.16 -12.75 4.25
N GLU A 60 17.68 -13.42 5.28
CA GLU A 60 17.13 -14.72 5.71
C GLU A 60 15.65 -14.64 6.17
N LYS A 61 15.25 -13.51 6.80
CA LYS A 61 13.85 -13.32 7.18
C LYS A 61 12.99 -13.05 5.96
N PHE A 62 13.49 -12.31 4.98
CA PHE A 62 12.83 -12.12 3.70
C PHE A 62 12.60 -13.47 3.01
N ASP A 63 13.61 -14.32 2.90
CA ASP A 63 13.48 -15.64 2.28
C ASP A 63 12.48 -16.53 3.00
N ARG A 64 12.49 -16.52 4.36
CA ARG A 64 11.49 -17.24 5.15
C ARG A 64 10.07 -16.71 4.92
N LEU A 65 9.89 -15.40 4.80
CA LEU A 65 8.60 -14.79 4.49
C LEU A 65 8.11 -15.18 3.08
N VAL A 66 8.98 -15.13 2.08
CA VAL A 66 8.68 -15.56 0.71
C VAL A 66 8.27 -17.03 0.70
N LYS A 67 9.04 -17.90 1.35
CA LYS A 67 8.73 -19.34 1.45
C LYS A 67 7.37 -19.57 2.12
N ARG A 68 7.09 -18.85 3.20
CA ARG A 68 5.81 -18.93 3.90
C ARG A 68 4.66 -18.41 3.04
N ALA A 69 4.83 -17.28 2.38
CA ALA A 69 3.84 -16.68 1.50
C ALA A 69 3.44 -17.63 0.35
N LYS A 70 4.41 -18.30 -0.25
CA LYS A 70 4.18 -19.33 -1.28
C LYS A 70 3.42 -20.52 -0.70
N LYS A 71 3.85 -21.07 0.46
CA LYS A 71 3.23 -22.22 1.11
C LYS A 71 1.77 -21.95 1.49
N GLU A 72 1.48 -20.76 2.00
CA GLU A 72 0.14 -20.35 2.48
C GLU A 72 -0.67 -19.62 1.39
N ASN A 73 -0.15 -19.55 0.15
CA ASN A 73 -0.77 -18.92 -1.02
C ASN A 73 -1.28 -17.48 -0.75
N TRP A 74 -0.45 -16.66 -0.12
CA TRP A 74 -0.83 -15.29 0.20
C TRP A 74 -1.11 -14.42 -1.03
N ALA A 75 -0.50 -14.71 -2.18
CA ALA A 75 -0.74 -14.00 -3.43
C ALA A 75 -2.22 -14.00 -3.85
N ALA A 76 -2.97 -15.05 -3.52
CA ALA A 76 -4.41 -15.15 -3.81
C ALA A 76 -5.30 -14.35 -2.84
N LEU A 77 -4.78 -13.88 -1.71
CA LEU A 77 -5.55 -13.09 -0.75
C LEU A 77 -5.79 -11.67 -1.29
N PRO A 78 -6.92 -11.02 -0.96
CA PRO A 78 -7.10 -9.59 -1.18
C PRO A 78 -5.98 -8.79 -0.50
N ILE A 79 -5.62 -7.61 -1.05
CA ILE A 79 -4.49 -6.80 -0.58
C ILE A 79 -4.50 -6.56 0.94
N GLY A 80 -5.64 -6.28 1.55
CA GLY A 80 -5.74 -6.06 2.99
C GLY A 80 -5.41 -7.31 3.80
N GLU A 81 -5.99 -8.45 3.44
CA GLU A 81 -5.71 -9.74 4.11
C GLU A 81 -4.25 -10.17 3.91
N ARG A 82 -3.71 -9.95 2.72
CA ARG A 82 -2.33 -10.21 2.38
C ARG A 82 -1.38 -9.34 3.20
N THR A 83 -1.65 -8.03 3.32
CA THR A 83 -0.90 -7.10 4.18
C THR A 83 -0.92 -7.55 5.64
N ALA A 84 -2.09 -7.94 6.14
CA ALA A 84 -2.22 -8.44 7.51
C ALA A 84 -1.51 -9.79 7.72
N ALA A 85 -1.48 -10.68 6.72
CA ALA A 85 -0.73 -11.94 6.78
C ALA A 85 0.77 -11.70 6.92
N VAL A 86 1.33 -10.77 6.13
CA VAL A 86 2.74 -10.33 6.25
C VAL A 86 2.98 -9.73 7.63
N GLY A 87 2.14 -8.79 8.07
CA GLY A 87 2.26 -8.16 9.39
C GLY A 87 2.24 -9.18 10.53
N LYS A 88 1.35 -10.18 10.48
CA LYS A 88 1.31 -11.29 11.45
C LYS A 88 2.59 -12.13 11.44
N ALA A 89 3.21 -12.32 10.29
CA ALA A 89 4.48 -13.04 10.20
C ALA A 89 5.66 -12.24 10.75
N LEU A 90 5.52 -10.92 10.89
CA LEU A 90 6.50 -10.02 11.51
C LEU A 90 6.30 -9.83 13.02
N LEU A 91 5.28 -10.46 13.64
CA LEU A 91 5.07 -10.38 15.09
C LEU A 91 6.33 -10.81 15.85
N GLY A 92 6.66 -10.06 16.89
CA GLY A 92 7.86 -10.29 17.70
C GLY A 92 9.13 -9.61 17.17
N THR A 93 9.14 -9.05 15.96
CA THR A 93 10.28 -8.28 15.45
C THR A 93 10.57 -7.10 16.39
N PRO A 94 11.83 -6.90 16.83
CA PRO A 94 12.20 -5.81 17.75
C PRO A 94 11.83 -4.42 17.23
N TYR A 95 11.44 -3.53 18.13
CA TYR A 95 11.27 -2.11 17.83
C TYR A 95 12.62 -1.40 17.81
N VAL A 96 12.91 -0.72 16.71
CA VAL A 96 14.12 0.10 16.53
C VAL A 96 13.71 1.49 16.06
N ASN A 97 14.23 2.55 16.70
CA ASN A 97 13.99 3.92 16.27
C ASN A 97 14.82 4.27 15.01
N TYR A 98 14.35 5.26 14.25
CA TYR A 98 15.09 5.90 13.15
C TYR A 98 15.47 4.93 12.03
N THR A 99 14.64 3.93 11.75
CA THR A 99 14.89 2.94 10.69
C THR A 99 14.78 3.50 9.28
N LEU A 100 14.27 4.71 9.13
CA LEU A 100 14.17 5.43 7.85
C LEU A 100 15.45 6.23 7.51
N GLU A 101 16.29 6.56 8.50
CA GLU A 101 17.48 7.40 8.32
C GLU A 101 18.74 6.53 8.33
N ILE A 102 19.04 5.91 7.17
CA ILE A 102 20.09 4.88 7.04
C ILE A 102 21.47 5.44 6.66
N ASP A 103 21.54 6.70 6.21
CA ASP A 103 22.77 7.40 5.84
C ASP A 103 22.74 8.83 6.37
N ASP A 104 23.87 9.55 6.32
CA ASP A 104 23.99 10.93 6.80
C ASP A 104 23.54 11.99 5.77
N ARG A 105 23.53 11.64 4.48
CA ARG A 105 23.34 12.59 3.38
C ARG A 105 22.49 12.04 2.23
N ILE A 106 22.55 10.72 1.99
CA ILE A 106 21.92 10.09 0.83
C ILE A 106 20.62 9.43 1.28
N GLU A 107 19.51 9.91 0.74
CA GLU A 107 18.20 9.28 0.92
C GLU A 107 18.05 8.11 -0.04
N SER A 108 17.53 6.99 0.45
CA SER A 108 17.23 5.80 -0.34
C SER A 108 16.13 4.97 0.31
N ALA A 109 15.31 4.33 -0.50
CA ALA A 109 14.40 3.30 0.01
C ALA A 109 15.19 2.21 0.72
N SER A 110 14.66 1.75 1.85
CA SER A 110 15.34 0.77 2.70
C SER A 110 14.36 -0.15 3.39
N VAL A 111 14.82 -1.37 3.64
CA VAL A 111 14.11 -2.43 4.37
C VAL A 111 15.01 -2.99 5.46
N ASN A 112 14.47 -3.09 6.68
CA ASN A 112 15.18 -3.74 7.79
C ASN A 112 14.23 -4.71 8.49
N PHE A 113 14.37 -6.00 8.20
CA PHE A 113 13.59 -7.05 8.88
C PHE A 113 14.11 -7.37 10.30
N ASP A 114 15.28 -6.87 10.70
CA ASP A 114 15.85 -7.13 12.02
C ASP A 114 15.35 -6.15 13.09
N GLY A 115 14.78 -5.02 12.66
CA GLY A 115 14.19 -4.04 13.54
C GLY A 115 13.25 -3.09 12.80
N LEU A 116 12.08 -2.83 13.37
CA LEU A 116 11.02 -2.02 12.76
C LEU A 116 10.55 -0.94 13.73
N ASP A 117 10.20 0.22 13.22
CA ASP A 117 9.33 1.18 13.89
C ASP A 117 7.89 1.04 13.41
N CYS A 118 6.99 1.91 13.89
CA CYS A 118 5.58 1.84 13.50
C CYS A 118 5.36 2.15 12.01
N TRP A 119 6.16 3.04 11.45
CA TRP A 119 6.08 3.42 10.03
C TRP A 119 6.58 2.28 9.14
N THR A 120 7.82 1.83 9.35
CA THR A 120 8.42 0.78 8.52
C THR A 120 7.71 -0.56 8.66
N PHE A 121 7.05 -0.82 9.79
CA PHE A 121 6.22 -2.01 9.96
C PHE A 121 5.06 -2.07 8.97
N TYR A 122 4.21 -1.02 8.90
CA TYR A 122 3.07 -1.05 7.98
C TYR A 122 3.53 -1.00 6.53
N GLU A 123 4.50 -0.14 6.24
CA GLU A 123 5.00 0.10 4.90
C GLU A 123 5.63 -1.16 4.29
N ILE A 124 6.53 -1.83 5.01
CA ILE A 124 7.13 -3.10 4.55
C ILE A 124 6.07 -4.19 4.41
N SER A 125 5.09 -4.25 5.33
CA SER A 125 3.99 -5.23 5.24
C SER A 125 3.15 -5.02 3.97
N LEU A 126 2.84 -3.77 3.62
CA LEU A 126 2.06 -3.42 2.44
C LEU A 126 2.88 -3.60 1.16
N ALA A 127 4.12 -3.12 1.12
CA ALA A 127 5.02 -3.29 -0.02
C ALA A 127 5.27 -4.77 -0.34
N PHE A 128 5.49 -5.61 0.69
CA PHE A 128 5.64 -7.06 0.51
C PHE A 128 4.36 -7.70 -0.04
N ALA A 129 3.19 -7.29 0.47
CA ALA A 129 1.90 -7.75 -0.03
C ALA A 129 1.70 -7.39 -1.52
N ARG A 130 2.11 -6.19 -1.93
CA ARG A 130 2.10 -5.76 -3.35
C ARG A 130 3.09 -6.53 -4.21
N MET A 131 4.27 -6.82 -3.69
CA MET A 131 5.28 -7.63 -4.38
C MET A 131 4.72 -9.01 -4.77
N LEU A 132 4.00 -9.66 -3.85
CA LEU A 132 3.37 -10.96 -4.11
C LEU A 132 2.32 -10.94 -5.22
N GLN A 133 1.65 -9.81 -5.43
CA GLN A 133 0.64 -9.65 -6.49
C GLN A 133 1.25 -9.24 -7.82
N ALA A 134 2.29 -8.40 -7.78
CA ALA A 134 2.87 -7.80 -8.97
C ALA A 134 3.79 -8.75 -9.76
N LYS A 135 4.21 -9.85 -9.14
CA LYS A 135 5.17 -10.80 -9.72
C LYS A 135 4.85 -12.22 -9.26
N ASP A 136 4.93 -13.18 -10.16
CA ASP A 136 4.76 -14.60 -9.85
C ASP A 136 6.11 -15.27 -9.63
N GLY A 137 6.41 -15.58 -8.38
CA GLY A 137 7.67 -16.26 -7.99
C GLY A 137 8.92 -15.37 -8.11
N ASP A 138 10.09 -15.95 -7.97
CA ASP A 138 11.41 -15.31 -8.06
C ASP A 138 11.48 -13.88 -7.47
N TYR A 139 10.97 -13.73 -6.23
CA TYR A 139 10.98 -12.47 -5.50
C TYR A 139 12.38 -12.13 -5.02
N ARG A 140 12.83 -10.89 -5.27
CA ARG A 140 14.15 -10.40 -4.89
C ARG A 140 14.05 -9.20 -3.93
N PRO A 141 15.08 -8.93 -3.12
CA PRO A 141 15.14 -7.73 -2.29
C PRO A 141 14.87 -6.43 -3.06
N GLU A 142 15.36 -6.32 -4.29
CA GLU A 142 15.15 -5.16 -5.16
C GLU A 142 13.68 -4.96 -5.52
N ASP A 143 12.91 -6.03 -5.70
CA ASP A 143 11.48 -5.95 -5.97
C ASP A 143 10.74 -5.32 -4.78
N LEU A 144 11.09 -5.70 -3.55
CA LEU A 144 10.50 -5.12 -2.34
C LEU A 144 10.93 -3.66 -2.15
N LEU A 145 12.21 -3.34 -2.39
CA LEU A 145 12.72 -1.98 -2.29
C LEU A 145 12.05 -1.04 -3.29
N ALA A 146 11.79 -1.50 -4.52
CA ALA A 146 11.05 -0.73 -5.53
C ALA A 146 9.63 -0.37 -5.07
N LEU A 147 8.96 -1.30 -4.38
CA LEU A 147 7.60 -1.06 -3.89
C LEU A 147 7.57 -0.20 -2.62
N VAL A 148 8.61 -0.29 -1.77
CA VAL A 148 8.82 0.67 -0.67
C VAL A 148 9.10 2.06 -1.24
N GLU A 149 9.92 2.19 -2.30
CA GLU A 149 10.14 3.46 -2.99
C GLU A 149 8.84 4.03 -3.54
N LEU A 150 8.04 3.21 -4.22
CA LEU A 150 6.74 3.59 -4.76
C LEU A 150 5.82 4.21 -3.70
N GLU A 151 5.86 3.74 -2.46
CA GLU A 151 4.98 4.20 -1.39
C GLU A 151 5.51 5.39 -0.60
N ARG A 152 6.82 5.42 -0.36
CA ARG A 152 7.50 6.33 0.58
C ARG A 152 7.80 7.70 -0.01
N TYR A 153 7.98 7.77 -1.33
CA TYR A 153 8.47 8.97 -1.98
C TYR A 153 7.40 9.65 -2.84
N ARG A 154 7.48 10.99 -2.92
CA ARG A 154 6.56 11.79 -3.75
C ARG A 154 6.59 11.30 -5.19
N ASN A 155 5.42 11.12 -5.78
CA ASN A 155 5.25 10.54 -7.11
C ASN A 155 5.90 9.15 -7.27
N GLY A 156 6.18 8.46 -6.17
CA GLY A 156 6.74 7.10 -6.14
C GLY A 156 8.21 7.00 -6.53
N LYS A 157 9.00 8.08 -6.40
CA LYS A 157 10.40 8.09 -6.84
C LYS A 157 11.32 8.82 -5.87
N CYS A 158 12.40 8.14 -5.46
CA CYS A 158 13.50 8.73 -4.71
C CYS A 158 14.47 9.44 -5.65
N ASP A 159 14.76 10.71 -5.40
CA ASP A 159 15.80 11.48 -6.13
C ASP A 159 17.19 11.46 -5.45
N GLY A 160 17.26 10.85 -4.25
CA GLY A 160 18.45 10.77 -3.41
C GLY A 160 18.54 11.89 -2.38
N GLY A 161 17.66 12.88 -2.44
CA GLY A 161 17.55 13.95 -1.46
C GLY A 161 16.51 13.63 -0.37
N TYR A 162 16.82 14.06 0.87
CA TYR A 162 15.97 13.85 2.03
C TYR A 162 14.53 14.32 1.82
N LEU A 163 14.36 15.46 1.16
CA LEU A 163 13.07 16.08 0.93
C LEU A 163 12.24 15.40 -0.19
N SER A 164 12.80 14.42 -0.92
CA SER A 164 12.00 13.60 -1.83
C SER A 164 11.10 12.60 -1.10
N ARG A 165 11.47 12.22 0.13
CA ARG A 165 10.65 11.37 1.01
C ARG A 165 9.46 12.16 1.54
N MET A 166 8.31 11.49 1.64
CA MET A 166 7.16 11.99 2.38
C MET A 166 7.39 11.77 3.88
N HIS A 167 7.21 12.83 4.67
CA HIS A 167 7.52 12.83 6.09
C HIS A 167 6.28 12.75 6.99
N PHE A 168 5.10 12.90 6.41
CA PHE A 168 3.83 12.94 7.11
C PHE A 168 2.87 11.90 6.53
N LEU A 169 2.20 11.12 7.39
CA LEU A 169 1.26 10.08 6.93
C LEU A 169 0.14 10.67 6.06
N GLU A 170 -0.31 11.88 6.35
CA GLU A 170 -1.34 12.58 5.60
C GLU A 170 -0.88 12.89 4.17
N GLU A 171 0.39 13.22 3.99
CA GLU A 171 1.00 13.40 2.68
C GLU A 171 1.08 12.07 1.92
N VAL A 172 1.53 10.99 2.60
CA VAL A 172 1.54 9.64 2.03
C VAL A 172 0.14 9.22 1.59
N PHE A 173 -0.88 9.47 2.41
CA PHE A 173 -2.25 9.11 2.10
C PHE A 173 -2.81 9.91 0.92
N ALA A 174 -2.46 11.19 0.82
CA ALA A 174 -2.88 12.05 -0.29
C ALA A 174 -2.16 11.68 -1.61
N ASP A 175 -0.84 11.54 -1.59
CA ASP A 175 -0.03 11.20 -2.77
C ASP A 175 -0.38 9.80 -3.30
N ASN A 176 -0.36 8.79 -2.45
CA ASN A 176 -0.71 7.42 -2.84
C ASN A 176 -2.18 7.31 -3.30
N GLY A 177 -3.08 8.08 -2.69
CA GLY A 177 -4.48 8.17 -3.12
C GLY A 177 -4.62 8.75 -4.53
N ALA A 178 -3.92 9.84 -4.83
CA ALA A 178 -3.89 10.47 -6.14
C ALA A 178 -3.33 9.54 -7.24
N ARG A 179 -2.43 8.64 -6.87
CA ARG A 179 -1.86 7.62 -7.77
C ARG A 179 -2.70 6.32 -7.86
N GLY A 180 -3.87 6.26 -7.22
CA GLY A 180 -4.75 5.08 -7.26
C GLY A 180 -4.25 3.88 -6.45
N LEU A 181 -3.29 4.09 -5.54
CA LEU A 181 -2.73 3.03 -4.68
C LEU A 181 -3.55 2.79 -3.41
N SER A 182 -4.48 3.70 -3.11
CA SER A 182 -5.30 3.63 -1.91
C SER A 182 -6.54 4.51 -2.01
N VAL A 183 -7.44 4.36 -1.04
CA VAL A 183 -8.51 5.31 -0.74
C VAL A 183 -8.48 5.70 0.74
N ASN A 184 -8.98 6.88 1.06
CA ASN A 184 -9.12 7.35 2.43
C ASN A 184 -10.62 7.41 2.79
N PRO A 185 -11.18 6.36 3.40
CA PRO A 185 -12.60 6.29 3.74
C PRO A 185 -12.95 7.02 5.05
N THR A 186 -12.04 7.79 5.63
CA THR A 186 -12.24 8.41 6.95
C THR A 186 -13.46 9.32 6.99
N LYS A 187 -13.66 10.14 5.94
CA LYS A 187 -14.81 11.04 5.84
C LYS A 187 -16.13 10.27 5.75
N GLU A 188 -16.18 9.27 4.88
CA GLU A 188 -17.35 8.40 4.64
C GLU A 188 -17.70 7.57 5.89
N LEU A 189 -16.71 7.25 6.72
CA LEU A 189 -16.90 6.60 8.02
C LEU A 189 -17.37 7.57 9.12
N GLY A 190 -17.73 8.80 8.76
CA GLY A 190 -18.22 9.81 9.70
C GLY A 190 -17.12 10.66 10.32
N GLY A 191 -15.94 10.72 9.67
CA GLY A 191 -14.86 11.61 10.10
C GLY A 191 -15.22 13.08 9.98
N GLU A 192 -14.72 13.88 10.90
CA GLU A 192 -14.82 15.35 10.88
C GLU A 192 -13.50 15.98 10.46
N ARG A 193 -13.58 17.21 9.98
CA ARG A 193 -12.39 17.95 9.52
C ARG A 193 -11.45 18.20 10.70
N LEU A 194 -10.18 17.88 10.51
CA LEU A 194 -9.10 18.20 11.44
C LEU A 194 -8.15 19.19 10.77
N SER A 195 -8.13 20.42 11.26
CA SER A 195 -7.19 21.44 10.79
C SER A 195 -6.02 21.57 11.75
N ARG A 196 -4.79 21.58 11.21
CA ARG A 196 -3.54 21.71 11.94
C ARG A 196 -2.57 22.61 11.19
N GLN A 197 -1.71 23.27 11.93
CA GLN A 197 -0.53 23.94 11.39
C GLN A 197 0.69 23.07 11.63
N ILE A 198 1.07 22.32 10.61
CA ILE A 198 2.17 21.38 10.72
C ILE A 198 3.48 22.14 10.79
N ARG A 199 4.27 21.88 11.84
CA ARG A 199 5.56 22.54 12.10
C ARG A 199 6.53 21.67 12.90
N GLU A 200 6.19 20.41 13.11
CA GLU A 200 6.96 19.52 13.98
C GLU A 200 8.43 19.44 13.56
N MET A 201 8.69 19.17 12.26
CA MET A 201 10.05 18.96 11.79
C MET A 201 10.90 20.24 11.81
N THR A 202 10.32 21.40 11.48
CA THR A 202 11.04 22.68 11.57
C THR A 202 11.23 23.13 13.02
N ALA A 203 10.22 22.90 13.90
CA ALA A 203 10.33 23.24 15.32
C ALA A 203 11.36 22.36 16.06
N MET A 204 11.46 21.09 15.69
CA MET A 204 12.34 20.10 16.32
C MET A 204 13.48 19.64 15.38
N TRP A 205 13.92 20.49 14.45
CA TRP A 205 14.84 20.11 13.37
C TRP A 205 16.13 19.45 13.85
N LYS A 206 16.64 19.83 15.03
CA LYS A 206 17.83 19.23 15.64
C LYS A 206 17.68 17.74 15.98
N SER A 207 16.44 17.27 16.11
CA SER A 207 16.13 15.85 16.37
C SER A 207 16.14 15.01 15.11
N TYR A 208 16.08 15.64 13.93
CA TYR A 208 16.10 14.96 12.63
C TYR A 208 17.50 15.00 12.05
N ARG A 209 18.09 13.83 11.83
CA ARG A 209 19.50 13.66 11.44
C ARG A 209 19.88 14.48 10.20
N TYR A 210 19.09 14.37 9.12
CA TYR A 210 19.36 15.08 7.88
C TYR A 210 19.24 16.60 8.01
N LEU A 211 18.21 17.09 8.67
CA LEU A 211 18.03 18.54 8.89
C LEU A 211 19.10 19.11 9.81
N ARG A 212 19.56 18.33 10.80
CA ARG A 212 20.66 18.72 11.68
C ARG A 212 21.99 18.78 10.91
N ASN A 213 22.22 17.84 9.99
CA ASN A 213 23.44 17.79 9.19
C ASN A 213 23.44 18.83 8.06
N ASP A 214 22.26 19.24 7.57
CA ASP A 214 22.08 20.24 6.54
C ASP A 214 20.87 21.16 6.83
N PRO A 215 21.05 22.19 7.69
CA PRO A 215 19.98 23.15 8.00
C PRO A 215 19.51 24.00 6.81
N SER A 216 20.22 24.01 5.69
CA SER A 216 19.79 24.73 4.49
C SER A 216 18.49 24.19 3.89
N GLN A 217 18.11 22.97 4.25
CA GLN A 217 16.85 22.33 3.86
C GLN A 217 15.61 22.84 4.62
N LEU A 218 15.79 23.59 5.72
CA LEU A 218 14.68 24.05 6.56
C LEU A 218 13.64 24.92 5.84
N PRO A 219 14.02 25.86 4.95
CA PRO A 219 13.01 26.64 4.23
C PRO A 219 12.10 25.78 3.34
N GLU A 220 12.64 24.76 2.67
CA GLU A 220 11.84 23.86 1.85
C GLU A 220 11.03 22.91 2.71
N MET A 221 11.55 22.40 3.81
CA MET A 221 10.77 21.63 4.79
C MET A 221 9.59 22.45 5.32
N ALA A 222 9.76 23.75 5.58
CA ALA A 222 8.67 24.63 5.99
C ALA A 222 7.58 24.70 4.90
N ARG A 223 7.95 24.83 3.63
CA ARG A 223 6.98 24.83 2.51
C ARG A 223 6.24 23.48 2.39
N ILE A 224 6.94 22.37 2.63
CA ILE A 224 6.31 21.04 2.67
C ILE A 224 5.25 21.00 3.80
N GLN A 225 5.60 21.46 5.00
CA GLN A 225 4.68 21.51 6.13
C GLN A 225 3.46 22.41 5.87
N GLU A 226 3.63 23.52 5.16
CA GLU A 226 2.52 24.39 4.71
C GLU A 226 1.58 23.63 3.76
N LYS A 227 2.14 22.91 2.76
CA LYS A 227 1.33 22.07 1.85
C LYS A 227 0.58 21.00 2.60
N VAL A 228 1.22 20.32 3.55
CA VAL A 228 0.55 19.29 4.38
C VAL A 228 -0.52 19.91 5.26
N SER A 229 -0.30 21.11 5.82
CA SER A 229 -1.32 21.84 6.61
C SER A 229 -2.57 22.18 5.79
N ALA A 230 -2.41 22.41 4.48
CA ALA A 230 -3.51 22.73 3.56
C ALA A 230 -4.33 21.50 3.14
N LEU A 231 -3.84 20.27 3.37
CA LEU A 231 -4.55 19.05 3.00
C LEU A 231 -5.92 18.97 3.70
N PRO A 232 -6.94 18.42 3.02
CA PRO A 232 -8.26 18.18 3.58
C PRO A 232 -8.26 16.95 4.49
N VAL A 233 -7.58 17.02 5.63
CA VAL A 233 -7.50 15.90 6.58
C VAL A 233 -8.82 15.77 7.35
N TYR A 234 -9.34 14.55 7.38
CA TYR A 234 -10.47 14.13 8.22
C TYR A 234 -9.97 13.12 9.23
N HIS A 235 -10.54 13.12 10.43
CA HIS A 235 -10.29 12.10 11.42
C HIS A 235 -11.60 11.65 12.09
N ILE A 236 -11.62 10.43 12.59
CA ILE A 236 -12.71 9.93 13.42
C ILE A 236 -12.31 10.17 14.87
N PRO A 237 -13.02 11.05 15.61
CA PRO A 237 -12.70 11.32 17.01
C PRO A 237 -12.71 10.06 17.86
N LYS A 238 -11.83 9.99 18.85
CA LYS A 238 -11.66 8.88 19.79
C LYS A 238 -12.99 8.36 20.35
N SER A 239 -13.92 9.25 20.70
CA SER A 239 -15.25 8.90 21.25
C SER A 239 -16.14 8.14 20.29
N ARG A 240 -15.91 8.28 18.97
CA ARG A 240 -16.73 7.64 17.92
C ARG A 240 -16.11 6.38 17.33
N VAL A 241 -14.83 6.10 17.60
CA VAL A 241 -14.16 4.97 16.97
C VAL A 241 -14.85 3.64 17.28
N ALA A 242 -15.27 3.40 18.52
CA ALA A 242 -15.94 2.16 18.89
C ALA A 242 -17.20 1.85 18.06
N SER A 243 -17.98 2.89 17.71
CA SER A 243 -19.22 2.73 16.93
C SER A 243 -18.99 2.39 15.45
N ILE A 244 -17.81 2.76 14.92
CA ILE A 244 -17.46 2.54 13.50
C ILE A 244 -16.52 1.37 13.27
N GLU A 245 -15.92 0.78 14.30
CA GLU A 245 -14.94 -0.31 14.18
C GLU A 245 -15.42 -1.45 13.26
N ARG A 246 -16.72 -1.80 13.31
CA ARG A 246 -17.30 -2.86 12.46
C ARG A 246 -17.12 -2.60 10.95
N HIS A 247 -16.94 -1.35 10.54
CA HIS A 247 -16.77 -0.93 9.15
C HIS A 247 -15.30 -0.89 8.70
N LEU A 248 -14.36 -0.99 9.64
CA LEU A 248 -12.96 -1.18 9.32
C LEU A 248 -12.74 -2.58 8.74
N ARG A 249 -11.75 -2.69 7.87
CA ARG A 249 -11.39 -3.95 7.19
C ARG A 249 -10.01 -4.40 7.66
N THR A 250 -9.76 -5.70 7.63
CA THR A 250 -8.41 -6.24 7.78
C THR A 250 -7.51 -5.60 6.72
N GLY A 251 -6.33 -5.12 7.14
CA GLY A 251 -5.37 -4.47 6.28
C GLY A 251 -5.58 -2.96 6.09
N ASP A 252 -6.65 -2.36 6.66
CA ASP A 252 -6.71 -0.90 6.75
C ASP A 252 -5.52 -0.41 7.58
N ILE A 253 -4.82 0.58 7.07
CA ILE A 253 -3.74 1.27 7.80
C ILE A 253 -4.40 2.34 8.67
N ILE A 254 -4.14 2.28 9.96
CA ILE A 254 -4.74 3.14 10.98
C ILE A 254 -3.68 4.09 11.52
N ALA A 255 -3.80 5.36 11.19
CA ALA A 255 -2.98 6.42 11.76
C ALA A 255 -3.68 7.01 12.99
N ILE A 256 -2.98 7.08 14.11
CA ILE A 256 -3.51 7.63 15.37
C ILE A 256 -3.27 9.13 15.37
N THR A 257 -4.34 9.91 15.40
CA THR A 257 -4.23 11.38 15.51
C THR A 257 -3.89 11.78 16.93
N CYS A 258 -3.10 12.85 17.07
CA CYS A 258 -2.64 13.34 18.36
C CYS A 258 -3.25 14.72 18.72
N LYS A 259 -3.14 15.09 19.98
CA LYS A 259 -3.56 16.43 20.45
C LYS A 259 -2.56 17.52 20.10
N TYR A 260 -1.29 17.18 19.86
CA TYR A 260 -0.27 18.16 19.54
C TYR A 260 -0.63 18.97 18.29
N PRO A 261 -0.73 20.30 18.37
CA PRO A 261 -1.25 21.12 17.27
C PRO A 261 -0.28 21.26 16.08
N GLY A 262 0.99 20.88 16.26
CA GLY A 262 2.02 20.93 15.24
C GLY A 262 2.15 19.67 14.39
N ALA A 263 1.33 18.64 14.65
CA ALA A 263 1.25 17.39 13.90
C ALA A 263 -0.20 16.89 13.79
N TYR A 264 -0.50 16.06 12.80
CA TYR A 264 -1.78 15.35 12.72
C TYR A 264 -1.74 14.04 13.48
N THR A 265 -0.71 13.23 13.24
CA THR A 265 -0.60 11.85 13.70
C THR A 265 0.68 11.62 14.49
N SER A 266 0.66 10.64 15.39
CA SER A 266 1.81 10.26 16.23
C SER A 266 2.15 8.79 16.14
N HIS A 267 1.29 7.97 15.53
CA HIS A 267 1.48 6.52 15.49
C HIS A 267 0.69 5.90 14.34
N VAL A 268 1.11 4.71 13.91
CA VAL A 268 0.46 3.99 12.81
C VAL A 268 0.55 2.47 13.01
N GLY A 269 -0.40 1.74 12.45
CA GLY A 269 -0.42 0.30 12.42
C GLY A 269 -1.50 -0.24 11.48
N ILE A 270 -1.76 -1.53 11.56
CA ILE A 270 -2.64 -2.29 10.66
C ILE A 270 -3.85 -2.80 11.44
N ALA A 271 -5.04 -2.60 10.91
CA ALA A 271 -6.27 -3.16 11.44
C ALA A 271 -6.36 -4.66 11.13
N VAL A 272 -6.76 -5.45 12.12
CA VAL A 272 -7.02 -6.89 11.98
C VAL A 272 -8.39 -7.21 12.55
N LYS A 273 -9.33 -7.56 11.68
CA LYS A 273 -10.68 -7.93 12.08
C LYS A 273 -10.68 -9.32 12.72
N LYS A 274 -11.34 -9.44 13.88
CA LYS A 274 -11.54 -10.68 14.65
C LYS A 274 -12.98 -10.78 15.06
N PRO A 275 -13.46 -11.94 15.52
CA PRO A 275 -14.86 -12.11 15.96
C PRO A 275 -15.29 -11.13 17.05
N ASP A 276 -14.37 -10.72 17.93
CA ASP A 276 -14.58 -9.84 19.07
C ASP A 276 -14.31 -8.35 18.79
N GLY A 277 -13.98 -7.97 17.54
CA GLY A 277 -13.74 -6.59 17.15
C GLY A 277 -12.58 -6.40 16.19
N VAL A 278 -12.13 -5.17 16.01
CA VAL A 278 -10.99 -4.83 15.14
C VAL A 278 -9.77 -4.49 15.99
N TRP A 279 -8.77 -5.32 15.87
CA TRP A 279 -7.54 -5.26 16.66
C TRP A 279 -6.47 -4.42 15.96
N PHE A 280 -5.63 -3.79 16.75
CA PHE A 280 -4.52 -2.97 16.28
C PHE A 280 -3.22 -3.75 16.30
N MET A 281 -2.62 -3.95 15.13
CA MET A 281 -1.31 -4.57 14.96
C MET A 281 -0.28 -3.50 14.62
N HIS A 282 0.74 -3.34 15.45
CA HIS A 282 1.72 -2.27 15.31
C HIS A 282 3.06 -2.61 15.94
N ALA A 283 4.11 -1.88 15.56
CA ALA A 283 5.37 -1.90 16.28
C ALA A 283 5.31 -0.90 17.45
N THR A 284 5.56 -1.37 18.67
CA THR A 284 5.50 -0.53 19.88
C THR A 284 6.87 -0.33 20.50
N SER A 285 7.18 0.92 20.88
CA SER A 285 8.38 1.27 21.66
C SER A 285 8.21 1.08 23.17
N LYS A 286 7.01 0.74 23.65
CA LYS A 286 6.70 0.60 25.08
C LYS A 286 7.40 -0.61 25.69
N ARG A 287 8.09 -0.39 26.83
CA ARG A 287 8.86 -1.44 27.53
C ARG A 287 7.98 -2.54 28.10
N ASP A 288 6.83 -2.18 28.69
CA ASP A 288 5.84 -3.12 29.22
C ASP A 288 5.21 -4.02 28.15
N LYS A 289 5.33 -3.65 26.88
CA LYS A 289 4.91 -4.43 25.71
C LYS A 289 6.07 -5.14 24.99
N GLY A 290 7.27 -5.10 25.57
CA GLY A 290 8.46 -5.79 25.07
C GLY A 290 9.14 -5.14 23.88
N ARG A 291 8.79 -3.89 23.50
CA ARG A 291 9.43 -3.14 22.40
C ARG A 291 9.54 -3.96 21.12
N LYS A 292 8.43 -4.31 20.51
CA LYS A 292 8.35 -5.19 19.33
C LYS A 292 7.05 -4.98 18.55
N VAL A 293 6.95 -5.67 17.43
CA VAL A 293 5.68 -5.79 16.68
C VAL A 293 4.72 -6.69 17.46
N ILE A 294 3.51 -6.20 17.71
CA ILE A 294 2.45 -6.91 18.44
C ILE A 294 1.09 -6.78 17.77
N LEU A 295 0.21 -7.75 18.01
CA LEU A 295 -1.22 -7.63 17.86
C LEU A 295 -1.78 -7.29 19.26
N ASP A 296 -2.09 -6.02 19.49
CA ASP A 296 -2.27 -5.49 20.84
C ASP A 296 -3.69 -5.70 21.42
N CYS A 297 -4.62 -4.84 21.05
CA CYS A 297 -6.01 -4.85 21.52
C CYS A 297 -6.91 -4.21 20.48
N ARG A 298 -8.22 -4.08 20.76
CA ARG A 298 -9.13 -3.34 19.89
C ARG A 298 -8.67 -1.89 19.75
N ILE A 299 -8.87 -1.32 18.55
CA ILE A 299 -8.42 0.05 18.24
C ILE A 299 -9.04 1.05 19.22
N SER A 300 -10.34 0.93 19.51
CA SER A 300 -11.02 1.81 20.47
C SER A 300 -10.43 1.70 21.88
N ASP A 301 -9.99 0.52 22.31
CA ASP A 301 -9.37 0.32 23.63
C ASP A 301 -7.92 0.82 23.64
N TYR A 302 -7.20 0.70 22.51
CA TYR A 302 -5.89 1.31 22.35
C TYR A 302 -5.94 2.83 22.56
N LEU A 303 -6.92 3.48 21.95
CA LEU A 303 -7.08 4.94 22.04
C LEU A 303 -7.33 5.41 23.50
N LYS A 304 -8.05 4.64 24.30
CA LYS A 304 -8.33 4.98 25.71
C LYS A 304 -7.10 5.01 26.61
N ARG A 305 -6.00 4.38 26.20
CA ARG A 305 -4.77 4.27 27.03
C ARG A 305 -3.98 5.57 27.18
N SER A 306 -4.28 6.59 26.38
CA SER A 306 -3.61 7.89 26.46
C SER A 306 -4.57 9.00 26.11
N ASP A 307 -4.51 10.09 26.86
CA ASP A 307 -5.25 11.30 26.54
C ASP A 307 -4.69 12.05 25.35
N GLU A 308 -3.46 11.76 24.96
CA GLU A 308 -2.85 12.29 23.74
C GLU A 308 -3.42 11.68 22.46
N ASN A 309 -4.00 10.47 22.52
CA ASN A 309 -4.70 9.87 21.40
C ASN A 309 -6.00 10.62 21.14
N TYR A 310 -6.13 11.26 19.97
CA TYR A 310 -7.24 12.12 19.64
C TYR A 310 -8.32 11.44 18.78
N GLY A 311 -7.90 10.51 17.91
CA GLY A 311 -8.78 9.75 17.02
C GLY A 311 -7.96 8.93 16.02
N ILE A 312 -8.57 8.62 14.88
CA ILE A 312 -7.91 7.86 13.80
C ILE A 312 -8.14 8.48 12.43
N VAL A 313 -7.18 8.30 11.54
CA VAL A 313 -7.33 8.39 10.08
C VAL A 313 -7.22 6.98 9.52
N VAL A 314 -8.03 6.65 8.53
CA VAL A 314 -8.06 5.34 7.88
C VAL A 314 -7.53 5.46 6.45
N TYR A 315 -6.54 4.67 6.12
CA TYR A 315 -5.99 4.53 4.78
C TYR A 315 -6.21 3.09 4.33
N ARG A 316 -6.94 2.89 3.24
CA ARG A 316 -7.28 1.57 2.70
C ARG A 316 -6.49 1.28 1.45
N PRO A 317 -5.51 0.36 1.50
CA PRO A 317 -4.74 -0.02 0.32
C PRO A 317 -5.62 -0.59 -0.80
N LEU A 318 -5.26 -0.28 -2.03
CA LEU A 318 -5.79 -0.90 -3.24
C LEU A 318 -4.71 -1.80 -3.86
N GLU A 319 -5.13 -2.74 -4.70
CA GLU A 319 -4.21 -3.49 -5.55
C GLU A 319 -3.45 -2.54 -6.48
N LEU A 320 -2.26 -2.93 -6.90
CA LEU A 320 -1.55 -2.15 -7.92
C LEU A 320 -2.39 -2.07 -9.20
N PRO A 321 -2.45 -0.90 -9.85
CA PRO A 321 -3.07 -0.80 -11.15
C PRO A 321 -2.42 -1.81 -12.12
N LYS A 322 -3.24 -2.56 -12.84
CA LYS A 322 -2.71 -3.42 -13.91
C LYS A 322 -2.11 -2.51 -14.98
N PRO A 323 -0.99 -2.90 -15.63
CA PRO A 323 -0.53 -2.20 -16.82
C PRO A 323 -1.71 -2.13 -17.81
N VAL A 324 -2.09 -0.93 -18.22
CA VAL A 324 -3.07 -0.76 -19.29
C VAL A 324 -2.38 -1.27 -20.54
N ASP A 325 -2.96 -2.30 -21.19
CA ASP A 325 -2.50 -2.75 -22.50
C ASP A 325 -2.74 -1.60 -23.51
N VAL A 326 -1.75 -0.77 -23.73
CA VAL A 326 -1.74 0.35 -24.69
C VAL A 326 -1.77 -0.16 -26.16
N ALA A 327 -2.06 -1.44 -26.35
CA ALA A 327 -2.02 -2.09 -27.66
C ALA A 327 -3.32 -1.99 -28.48
N MET A 328 -4.43 -1.41 -27.97
CA MET A 328 -5.71 -1.41 -28.69
C MET A 328 -6.11 -0.11 -29.37
N GLU A 329 -5.35 0.98 -29.29
CA GLU A 329 -5.75 2.25 -29.98
C GLU A 329 -5.04 2.53 -31.33
N LYS A 330 -4.21 1.65 -31.84
CA LYS A 330 -3.57 1.84 -33.16
C LYS A 330 -4.25 1.14 -34.32
N GLY A 331 -5.47 0.61 -34.17
CA GLY A 331 -6.18 -0.19 -35.16
C GLY A 331 -7.47 0.41 -35.74
N ALA A 332 -7.90 1.60 -35.32
CA ALA A 332 -9.16 2.20 -35.83
C ALA A 332 -8.92 3.54 -36.56
N GLY A 333 -8.12 3.51 -37.62
CA GLY A 333 -7.87 4.67 -38.44
C GLY A 333 -7.32 4.26 -39.80
N ARG A 334 -8.18 3.65 -40.62
CA ARG A 334 -8.06 3.64 -42.09
C ARG A 334 -9.46 3.45 -42.70
#